data_0cf10ba15114c2f52ab7c2101e6f3f86
#
_entry.id   0cf10ba15114c2f52ab7c2101e6f3f86
#
_cell.length_a   1.000
_cell.length_b   1.000
_cell.length_c   1.000
_cell.angle_alpha   90.00
_cell.angle_beta   90.00
_cell.angle_gamma   90.00
#
_symmetry.space_group_name_H-M   'P 1'
#
loop_
_entity.id
_entity.type
_entity.pdbx_description
1 polymer ?
#
loop_
_entity_poly.entity_id
_entity_poly.type
_entity_poly.pdbx_seq_one_letter_code
_entity_poly.pdbx_strand_id
1 'polypeptide(L)'
;MDFTFDLATNQLLPTNGVDEIALKWRSREPVRIHFHRDGTDELLPSGYGLALYVARAGTLLAQCTSFSTPATSAGWYQGTLILHTAPLTTAFTTATVLSIAASVEMHWWATGEASSPAISDNPILAQIHRPSVAPEVGSETALTGGTEWFVAQLAALINSGGYLRLTNTSGDVFNVGLSTGEPPA
;
A
#
# COMPACT_ATOMS: atom_id res chain seq x y z
N MET A 1 -2.22 6.30 -6.57
CA MET A 1 -1.25 6.07 -7.66
C MET A 1 -1.91 6.41 -8.96
N ASP A 2 -1.27 7.23 -9.77
CA ASP A 2 -1.83 7.71 -11.02
C ASP A 2 -0.98 7.21 -12.19
N PHE A 3 -1.66 6.59 -13.15
CA PHE A 3 -1.05 6.02 -14.34
C PHE A 3 -1.68 6.57 -15.60
N THR A 4 -0.87 6.71 -16.63
CA THR A 4 -1.33 6.88 -18.00
C THR A 4 -1.09 5.58 -18.74
N PHE A 5 -2.07 5.15 -19.53
CA PHE A 5 -1.91 3.99 -20.39
C PHE A 5 -2.07 4.39 -21.85
N ASP A 6 -1.03 4.12 -22.64
CA ASP A 6 -1.07 4.37 -24.07
C ASP A 6 -1.54 3.12 -24.81
N LEU A 7 -2.72 3.20 -25.40
CA LEU A 7 -3.34 2.13 -26.18
C LEU A 7 -2.63 1.85 -27.52
N ALA A 8 -1.85 2.81 -28.03
CA ALA A 8 -1.09 2.63 -29.27
C ALA A 8 0.18 1.82 -29.06
N THR A 9 0.86 2.06 -27.93
CA THR A 9 2.13 1.43 -27.57
C THR A 9 1.99 0.33 -26.52
N ASN A 10 0.78 0.11 -25.98
CA ASN A 10 0.48 -0.83 -24.89
C ASN A 10 1.34 -0.61 -23.63
N GLN A 11 1.65 0.65 -23.32
CA GLN A 11 2.53 1.02 -22.22
C GLN A 11 1.79 1.63 -21.04
N LEU A 12 2.07 1.14 -19.85
CA LEU A 12 1.64 1.72 -18.58
C LEU A 12 2.76 2.61 -18.04
N LEU A 13 2.45 3.88 -17.77
CA LEU A 13 3.42 4.86 -17.30
C LEU A 13 2.91 5.55 -16.03
N PRO A 14 3.71 5.64 -14.96
CA PRO A 14 3.37 6.49 -13.82
C PRO A 14 3.35 7.96 -14.24
N THR A 15 2.29 8.70 -13.84
CA THR A 15 2.13 10.12 -14.22
C THR A 15 3.19 11.03 -13.61
N ASN A 16 3.81 10.61 -12.51
CA ASN A 16 4.88 11.36 -11.85
C ASN A 16 6.28 11.10 -12.42
N GLY A 17 6.39 10.28 -13.47
CA GLY A 17 7.65 9.98 -14.16
C GLY A 17 8.66 9.19 -13.33
N VAL A 18 8.24 8.52 -12.26
CA VAL A 18 9.14 7.65 -11.48
C VAL A 18 9.23 6.27 -12.13
N ASP A 19 10.42 5.69 -12.12
CA ASP A 19 10.66 4.35 -12.66
C ASP A 19 10.28 3.24 -11.68
N GLU A 20 10.12 3.58 -10.41
CA GLU A 20 9.79 2.63 -9.34
C GLU A 20 8.74 3.19 -8.39
N ILE A 21 7.78 2.36 -8.00
CA ILE A 21 6.67 2.72 -7.12
C ILE A 21 6.92 2.16 -5.72
N ALA A 22 6.81 3.03 -4.71
CA ALA A 22 6.84 2.62 -3.31
C ALA A 22 5.41 2.32 -2.81
N LEU A 23 5.17 1.09 -2.42
CA LEU A 23 3.92 0.61 -1.84
C LEU A 23 4.11 0.26 -0.36
N LYS A 24 3.04 0.31 0.42
CA LYS A 24 3.09 -0.08 1.85
C LYS A 24 2.26 -1.33 2.08
N TRP A 25 2.86 -2.37 2.64
CA TRP A 25 2.11 -3.54 3.09
C TRP A 25 1.03 -3.12 4.10
N ARG A 26 -0.14 -3.74 4.01
CA ARG A 26 -1.33 -3.45 4.83
C ARG A 26 -1.99 -2.09 4.54
N SER A 27 -1.64 -1.43 3.46
CA SER A 27 -2.34 -0.21 3.01
C SER A 27 -3.45 -0.52 2.00
N ARG A 28 -4.26 0.51 1.75
CA ARG A 28 -5.19 0.60 0.64
C ARG A 28 -4.75 1.80 -0.19
N GLU A 29 -4.33 1.53 -1.41
CA GLU A 29 -3.81 2.57 -2.29
C GLU A 29 -4.86 2.92 -3.35
N PRO A 30 -5.29 4.19 -3.43
CA PRO A 30 -6.12 4.61 -4.54
C PRO A 30 -5.34 4.50 -5.85
N VAL A 31 -5.95 3.92 -6.86
CA VAL A 31 -5.40 3.76 -8.20
C VAL A 31 -6.26 4.53 -9.16
N ARG A 32 -5.63 5.33 -10.02
CA ARG A 32 -6.29 6.01 -11.12
C ARG A 32 -5.53 5.72 -12.41
N ILE A 33 -6.27 5.38 -13.47
CA ILE A 33 -5.71 5.09 -14.79
C ILE A 33 -6.42 5.97 -15.81
N HIS A 34 -5.63 6.67 -16.62
CA HIS A 34 -6.09 7.48 -17.73
C HIS A 34 -5.60 6.86 -19.04
N PHE A 35 -6.50 6.69 -19.97
CA PHE A 35 -6.18 6.10 -21.28
C PHE A 35 -6.03 7.17 -22.34
N HIS A 36 -5.04 6.99 -23.19
CA HIS A 36 -4.87 7.79 -24.40
C HIS A 36 -4.38 6.92 -25.57
N ARG A 37 -4.53 7.43 -26.77
CA ARG A 37 -3.97 6.86 -28.00
C ARG A 37 -3.38 7.99 -28.81
N ASP A 38 -2.10 7.91 -29.14
CA ASP A 38 -1.39 8.95 -29.90
C ASP A 38 -1.58 10.37 -29.29
N GLY A 39 -1.56 10.46 -27.97
CA GLY A 39 -1.72 11.72 -27.24
C GLY A 39 -3.15 12.25 -27.13
N THR A 40 -4.14 11.51 -27.63
CA THR A 40 -5.58 11.86 -27.51
C THR A 40 -6.24 11.01 -26.43
N ASP A 41 -6.99 11.67 -25.55
CA ASP A 41 -7.74 11.00 -24.48
C ASP A 41 -8.76 10.02 -25.05
N GLU A 42 -8.77 8.78 -24.56
CA GLU A 42 -9.66 7.73 -25.05
C GLU A 42 -10.33 6.99 -23.89
N LEU A 43 -11.54 6.51 -24.08
CA LEU A 43 -12.20 5.57 -23.18
C LEU A 43 -12.02 4.15 -23.71
N LEU A 44 -11.87 3.20 -22.79
CA LEU A 44 -12.06 1.80 -23.17
C LEU A 44 -13.50 1.59 -23.67
N PRO A 45 -13.68 0.80 -24.73
CA PRO A 45 -15.02 0.48 -25.22
C PRO A 45 -15.90 -0.14 -24.13
N SER A 46 -17.20 0.09 -24.22
CA SER A 46 -18.16 -0.47 -23.26
C SER A 46 -18.01 -2.00 -23.17
N GLY A 47 -18.01 -2.52 -21.94
CA GLY A 47 -17.86 -3.94 -21.67
C GLY A 47 -16.42 -4.44 -21.59
N TYR A 48 -15.42 -3.57 -21.75
CA TYR A 48 -14.04 -3.97 -21.46
C TYR A 48 -13.80 -4.12 -19.96
N GLY A 49 -13.09 -5.19 -19.61
CA GLY A 49 -12.57 -5.40 -18.27
C GLY A 49 -11.18 -4.81 -18.12
N LEU A 50 -10.85 -4.39 -16.89
CA LEU A 50 -9.58 -3.78 -16.53
C LEU A 50 -9.12 -4.35 -15.20
N ALA A 51 -7.84 -4.70 -15.08
CA ALA A 51 -7.21 -5.11 -13.84
C ALA A 51 -5.78 -4.57 -13.74
N LEU A 52 -5.39 -4.18 -12.53
CA LEU A 52 -4.01 -3.88 -12.19
C LEU A 52 -3.51 -4.97 -11.24
N TYR A 53 -2.42 -5.61 -11.60
CA TYR A 53 -1.80 -6.68 -10.84
C TYR A 53 -0.46 -6.24 -10.26
N VAL A 54 -0.20 -6.67 -9.04
CA VAL A 54 1.13 -6.59 -8.42
C VAL A 54 1.62 -8.01 -8.24
N ALA A 55 2.71 -8.36 -8.91
CA ALA A 55 3.22 -9.73 -8.97
C ALA A 55 4.72 -9.80 -8.66
N ARG A 56 5.17 -10.97 -8.24
CA ARG A 56 6.58 -11.29 -8.04
C ARG A 56 6.88 -12.69 -8.53
N ALA A 57 7.76 -12.82 -9.52
CA ALA A 57 8.18 -14.12 -10.06
C ALA A 57 6.99 -15.04 -10.40
N GLY A 58 5.95 -14.50 -11.05
CA GLY A 58 4.75 -15.23 -11.42
C GLY A 58 3.73 -15.45 -10.28
N THR A 59 4.02 -14.99 -9.07
CA THR A 59 3.07 -15.05 -7.94
C THR A 59 2.32 -13.74 -7.81
N LEU A 60 0.99 -13.79 -7.87
CA LEU A 60 0.13 -12.64 -7.63
C LEU A 60 0.19 -12.25 -6.14
N LEU A 61 0.61 -11.03 -5.86
CA LEU A 61 0.71 -10.46 -4.51
C LEU A 61 -0.53 -9.64 -4.14
N ALA A 62 -1.01 -8.81 -5.07
CA ALA A 62 -2.18 -7.96 -4.88
C ALA A 62 -2.82 -7.64 -6.23
N GLN A 63 -4.09 -7.22 -6.21
CA GLN A 63 -4.80 -6.84 -7.43
C GLN A 63 -5.85 -5.76 -7.16
N CYS A 64 -6.14 -4.98 -8.19
CA CYS A 64 -7.30 -4.12 -8.30
C CYS A 64 -8.06 -4.53 -9.57
N THR A 65 -9.25 -5.08 -9.43
CA THR A 65 -10.08 -5.58 -10.55
C THR A 65 -11.41 -4.84 -10.67
N SER A 66 -11.66 -3.90 -9.77
CA SER A 66 -12.88 -3.08 -9.79
C SER A 66 -12.50 -1.62 -10.00
N PHE A 67 -12.87 -1.10 -11.14
CA PHE A 67 -12.65 0.28 -11.52
C PHE A 67 -13.99 0.95 -11.86
N SER A 68 -14.18 2.18 -11.39
CA SER A 68 -15.25 3.04 -11.87
C SER A 68 -14.91 3.60 -13.23
N THR A 69 -15.86 3.53 -14.17
CA THR A 69 -15.68 4.11 -15.51
C THR A 69 -15.92 5.62 -15.46
N PRO A 70 -15.05 6.44 -16.04
CA PRO A 70 -15.28 7.88 -16.12
C PRO A 70 -16.39 8.22 -17.11
N ALA A 71 -17.02 9.39 -16.93
CA ALA A 71 -18.09 9.88 -17.80
C ALA A 71 -17.58 10.42 -19.16
N THR A 72 -16.31 10.82 -19.22
CA THR A 72 -15.67 11.40 -20.42
C THR A 72 -14.29 10.82 -20.65
N SER A 73 -13.78 10.91 -21.87
CA SER A 73 -12.43 10.44 -22.24
C SER A 73 -11.31 11.09 -21.42
N ALA A 74 -11.46 12.34 -21.03
CA ALA A 74 -10.51 13.04 -20.15
C ALA A 74 -10.60 12.59 -18.66
N GLY A 75 -11.49 11.67 -18.34
CA GLY A 75 -11.66 11.17 -16.97
C GLY A 75 -10.73 10.03 -16.63
N TRP A 76 -10.78 9.62 -15.37
CA TRP A 76 -9.91 8.58 -14.80
C TRP A 76 -10.73 7.37 -14.40
N TYR A 77 -10.26 6.19 -14.78
CA TYR A 77 -10.70 4.93 -14.17
C TYR A 77 -10.14 4.87 -12.75
N GLN A 78 -11.02 4.68 -11.76
CA GLN A 78 -10.63 4.74 -10.36
C GLN A 78 -10.90 3.42 -9.67
N GLY A 79 -9.92 2.94 -8.92
CA GLY A 79 -10.01 1.70 -8.16
C GLY A 79 -9.21 1.79 -6.86
N THR A 80 -9.16 0.69 -6.13
CA THR A 80 -8.38 0.58 -4.90
C THR A 80 -7.57 -0.71 -4.92
N LEU A 81 -6.27 -0.59 -4.80
CA LEU A 81 -5.36 -1.70 -4.61
C LEU A 81 -5.25 -2.01 -3.12
N ILE A 82 -5.56 -3.26 -2.75
CA ILE A 82 -5.50 -3.71 -1.35
C ILE A 82 -4.20 -4.48 -1.17
N LEU A 83 -3.30 -3.97 -0.32
CA LEU A 83 -2.00 -4.56 -0.01
C LEU A 83 -2.00 -5.36 1.30
N HIS A 84 -3.16 -5.88 1.69
CA HIS A 84 -3.33 -6.80 2.81
C HIS A 84 -3.91 -8.12 2.31
N THR A 85 -3.06 -8.90 1.66
CA THR A 85 -3.42 -10.20 1.07
C THR A 85 -2.67 -11.34 1.76
N ALA A 86 -3.16 -12.58 1.63
CA ALA A 86 -2.49 -13.75 2.18
C ALA A 86 -1.06 -13.95 1.61
N PRO A 87 -0.81 -13.80 0.29
CA PRO A 87 0.54 -13.87 -0.26
C PRO A 87 1.51 -12.85 0.34
N LEU A 88 1.09 -11.59 0.50
CA LEU A 88 1.91 -10.56 1.14
C LEU A 88 2.15 -10.83 2.62
N THR A 89 1.13 -11.31 3.33
CA THR A 89 1.27 -11.71 4.73
C THR A 89 2.29 -12.82 4.87
N THR A 90 2.25 -13.84 4.02
CA THR A 90 3.25 -14.92 3.98
C THR A 90 4.64 -14.40 3.67
N ALA A 91 4.78 -13.53 2.66
CA ALA A 91 6.06 -12.97 2.27
C ALA A 91 6.70 -12.10 3.36
N PHE A 92 5.90 -11.44 4.20
CA PHE A 92 6.34 -10.63 5.33
C PHE A 92 6.33 -11.36 6.69
N THR A 93 6.16 -12.68 6.71
CA THR A 93 6.15 -13.46 7.95
C THR A 93 7.47 -13.33 8.72
N THR A 94 8.59 -13.30 8.01
CA THR A 94 9.91 -13.10 8.62
C THR A 94 10.11 -11.62 8.97
N ALA A 95 10.38 -11.34 10.24
CA ALA A 95 10.54 -9.97 10.74
C ALA A 95 11.70 -9.19 10.06
N THR A 96 12.69 -9.90 9.53
CA THR A 96 13.85 -9.31 8.83
C THR A 96 13.54 -8.84 7.40
N VAL A 97 12.43 -9.27 6.80
CA VAL A 97 12.02 -8.80 5.47
C VAL A 97 11.41 -7.41 5.61
N LEU A 98 12.13 -6.38 5.18
CA LEU A 98 11.72 -4.98 5.26
C LEU A 98 11.05 -4.51 3.98
N SER A 99 11.42 -5.09 2.83
CA SER A 99 10.80 -4.78 1.54
C SER A 99 10.79 -5.98 0.60
N ILE A 100 9.89 -5.95 -0.37
CA ILE A 100 9.73 -6.96 -1.41
C ILE A 100 9.69 -6.25 -2.75
N ALA A 101 10.61 -6.62 -3.65
CA ALA A 101 10.55 -6.19 -5.04
C ALA A 101 9.41 -6.92 -5.77
N ALA A 102 8.65 -6.18 -6.56
CA ALA A 102 7.52 -6.65 -7.34
C ALA A 102 7.42 -5.91 -8.67
N SER A 103 6.56 -6.35 -9.57
CA SER A 103 6.15 -5.63 -10.77
C SER A 103 4.67 -5.25 -10.69
N VAL A 104 4.33 -4.12 -11.31
CA VAL A 104 2.96 -3.69 -11.53
C VAL A 104 2.67 -3.82 -13.02
N GLU A 105 1.61 -4.54 -13.35
CA GLU A 105 1.19 -4.82 -14.71
C GLU A 105 -0.29 -4.51 -14.88
N MET A 106 -0.67 -3.98 -16.02
CA MET A 106 -2.06 -3.77 -16.36
C MET A 106 -2.53 -4.82 -17.35
N HIS A 107 -3.70 -5.40 -17.09
CA HIS A 107 -4.38 -6.32 -17.98
C HIS A 107 -5.72 -5.70 -18.38
N TRP A 108 -6.10 -5.86 -19.63
CA TRP A 108 -7.38 -5.42 -20.14
C TRP A 108 -7.90 -6.39 -21.20
N TRP A 109 -9.22 -6.52 -21.30
CA TRP A 109 -9.84 -7.51 -22.19
C TRP A 109 -11.23 -7.07 -22.62
N ALA A 110 -11.67 -7.53 -23.79
CA ALA A 110 -13.05 -7.38 -24.24
C ALA A 110 -13.99 -8.30 -23.44
N THR A 111 -15.27 -7.98 -23.44
CA THR A 111 -16.31 -8.82 -22.81
C THR A 111 -16.23 -10.25 -23.33
N GLY A 112 -16.15 -11.21 -22.42
CA GLY A 112 -16.04 -12.63 -22.71
C GLY A 112 -14.62 -13.14 -22.97
N GLU A 113 -13.61 -12.26 -23.05
CA GLU A 113 -12.21 -12.62 -23.34
C GLU A 113 -11.28 -12.54 -22.12
N ALA A 114 -11.84 -12.61 -20.91
CA ALA A 114 -11.06 -12.52 -19.68
C ALA A 114 -9.96 -13.60 -19.52
N SER A 115 -10.08 -14.71 -20.24
CA SER A 115 -9.07 -15.78 -20.28
C SER A 115 -7.86 -15.45 -21.16
N SER A 116 -7.94 -14.41 -21.99
CA SER A 116 -6.87 -13.98 -22.91
C SER A 116 -6.73 -12.46 -22.88
N PRO A 117 -6.38 -11.88 -21.73
CA PRO A 117 -6.23 -10.42 -21.61
C PRO A 117 -5.01 -9.94 -22.39
N ALA A 118 -5.09 -8.72 -22.91
CA ALA A 118 -3.90 -7.98 -23.29
C ALA A 118 -3.17 -7.52 -22.02
N ILE A 119 -1.84 -7.59 -22.03
CA ILE A 119 -0.98 -7.26 -20.88
C ILE A 119 -0.11 -6.08 -21.31
N SER A 120 0.13 -5.13 -20.40
CA SER A 120 1.05 -4.02 -20.68
C SER A 120 2.46 -4.53 -21.00
N ASP A 121 3.09 -3.96 -22.03
CA ASP A 121 4.40 -4.42 -22.51
C ASP A 121 5.54 -4.09 -21.56
N ASN A 122 5.36 -3.07 -20.71
CA ASN A 122 6.36 -2.63 -19.72
C ASN A 122 5.83 -2.81 -18.30
N PRO A 123 6.28 -3.81 -17.55
CA PRO A 123 6.00 -3.88 -16.13
C PRO A 123 6.71 -2.73 -15.39
N ILE A 124 5.98 -2.05 -14.50
CA ILE A 124 6.57 -1.01 -13.64
C ILE A 124 7.16 -1.68 -12.41
N LEU A 125 8.38 -1.32 -12.06
CA LEU A 125 8.99 -1.81 -10.84
C LEU A 125 8.27 -1.24 -9.60
N ALA A 126 8.12 -2.07 -8.58
CA ALA A 126 7.54 -1.67 -7.32
C ALA A 126 8.31 -2.26 -6.14
N GLN A 127 8.44 -1.47 -5.08
CA GLN A 127 8.92 -1.92 -3.78
C GLN A 127 7.78 -1.89 -2.77
N ILE A 128 7.44 -3.05 -2.21
CA ILE A 128 6.44 -3.14 -1.15
C ILE A 128 7.17 -3.12 0.17
N HIS A 129 7.01 -2.06 0.94
CA HIS A 129 7.68 -1.87 2.21
C HIS A 129 6.83 -2.35 3.38
N ARG A 130 7.47 -2.99 4.35
CA ARG A 130 6.88 -3.21 5.67
C ARG A 130 6.79 -1.85 6.38
N PRO A 131 5.62 -1.44 6.90
CA PRO A 131 5.57 -0.26 7.76
C PRO A 131 6.46 -0.47 8.98
N SER A 132 7.18 0.57 9.38
CA SER A 132 8.09 0.55 10.55
C SER A 132 7.33 0.28 11.86
N VAL A 133 6.08 0.67 11.92
CA VAL A 133 5.12 0.23 12.93
C VAL A 133 4.09 -0.60 12.18
N ALA A 134 4.02 -1.90 12.46
CA ALA A 134 2.94 -2.72 11.92
C ALA A 134 1.63 -2.18 12.52
N PRO A 135 0.74 -1.60 11.72
CA PRO A 135 -0.61 -1.41 12.21
C PRO A 135 -1.12 -2.81 12.51
N GLU A 136 -1.48 -3.09 13.74
CA GLU A 136 -2.17 -4.32 14.08
C GLU A 136 -3.49 -4.32 13.32
N VAL A 137 -3.49 -5.00 12.15
CA VAL A 137 -4.70 -5.16 11.37
C VAL A 137 -5.44 -6.33 11.96
N GLY A 138 -6.54 -6.05 12.54
CA GLY A 138 -7.48 -7.10 12.89
C GLY A 138 -8.17 -6.97 14.19
N SER A 139 -8.04 -5.86 14.84
CA SER A 139 -8.89 -5.66 15.99
C SER A 139 -9.19 -4.18 16.13
N GLU A 140 -10.40 -3.80 15.76
CA GLU A 140 -11.02 -2.64 16.41
C GLU A 140 -11.18 -2.90 17.93
N THR A 141 -10.92 -4.12 18.37
CA THR A 141 -10.62 -4.51 19.75
C THR A 141 -9.18 -4.18 20.16
N ALA A 142 -8.30 -3.79 19.26
CA ALA A 142 -6.89 -3.46 19.56
C ALA A 142 -6.70 -2.13 20.31
N LEU A 143 -7.74 -1.36 20.52
CA LEU A 143 -7.70 -0.30 21.54
C LEU A 143 -7.57 -0.88 22.96
N THR A 144 -7.98 -2.13 23.20
CA THR A 144 -7.74 -2.85 24.45
C THR A 144 -6.29 -3.38 24.51
N GLY A 145 -5.76 -3.92 23.40
CA GLY A 145 -4.37 -4.34 23.30
C GLY A 145 -3.38 -3.17 23.34
N GLY A 146 -3.77 -2.00 22.83
CA GLY A 146 -2.99 -0.79 22.90
C GLY A 146 -2.69 -0.35 24.33
N THR A 147 -3.65 -0.50 25.23
CA THR A 147 -3.48 -0.17 26.64
C THR A 147 -2.59 -1.20 27.34
N GLU A 148 -2.80 -2.49 27.09
CA GLU A 148 -1.98 -3.56 27.67
C GLU A 148 -0.54 -3.51 27.15
N TRP A 149 -0.34 -3.28 25.84
CA TRP A 149 0.99 -3.08 25.29
C TRP A 149 1.68 -1.85 25.89
N PHE A 150 0.97 -0.73 26.00
CA PHE A 150 1.51 0.49 26.61
C PHE A 150 1.88 0.25 28.08
N VAL A 151 1.01 -0.42 28.82
CA VAL A 151 1.29 -0.79 30.22
C VAL A 151 2.48 -1.73 30.32
N ALA A 152 2.60 -2.72 29.44
CA ALA A 152 3.73 -3.65 29.43
C ALA A 152 5.05 -2.93 29.08
N GLN A 153 5.06 -2.01 28.12
CA GLN A 153 6.22 -1.20 27.77
C GLN A 153 6.60 -0.23 28.91
N LEU A 154 5.61 0.38 29.53
CA LEU A 154 5.82 1.26 30.67
C LEU A 154 6.40 0.47 31.87
N ALA A 155 5.88 -0.74 32.14
CA ALA A 155 6.40 -1.61 33.18
C ALA A 155 7.84 -2.05 32.89
N ALA A 156 8.16 -2.41 31.64
CA ALA A 156 9.52 -2.74 31.23
C ALA A 156 10.49 -1.56 31.40
N LEU A 157 10.05 -0.35 31.08
CA LEU A 157 10.82 0.89 31.20
C LEU A 157 11.07 1.23 32.68
N ILE A 158 10.06 1.08 33.54
CA ILE A 158 10.16 1.27 35.00
C ILE A 158 11.16 0.28 35.60
N ASN A 159 11.05 -1.01 35.22
CA ASN A 159 11.92 -2.08 35.72
C ASN A 159 13.38 -1.93 35.24
N SER A 160 13.61 -1.26 34.10
CA SER A 160 14.97 -0.96 33.62
C SER A 160 15.59 0.28 34.26
N GLY A 161 14.87 0.99 35.13
CA GLY A 161 15.34 2.26 35.73
C GLY A 161 15.40 3.39 34.70
N GLY A 162 14.63 3.28 33.63
CA GLY A 162 14.57 4.28 32.56
C GLY A 162 13.86 5.56 32.95
N TYR A 163 13.84 6.50 32.03
CA TYR A 163 13.07 7.74 32.15
C TYR A 163 12.24 7.96 30.89
N LEU A 164 11.11 8.61 31.09
CA LEU A 164 10.23 9.03 30.00
C LEU A 164 10.64 10.44 29.55
N ARG A 165 10.94 10.58 28.27
CA ARG A 165 11.20 11.89 27.67
C ARG A 165 9.91 12.40 27.03
N LEU A 166 9.39 13.48 27.58
CA LEU A 166 8.20 14.16 27.07
C LEU A 166 8.62 15.46 26.38
N THR A 167 8.02 15.76 25.24
CA THR A 167 8.19 17.04 24.56
C THR A 167 6.81 17.69 24.43
N ASN A 168 6.66 18.93 24.91
CA ASN A 168 5.42 19.66 24.71
C ASN A 168 5.34 20.26 23.30
N THR A 169 4.21 20.88 22.98
CA THR A 169 3.98 21.55 21.70
C THR A 169 4.87 22.77 21.45
N SER A 170 5.50 23.31 22.51
CA SER A 170 6.45 24.42 22.43
C SER A 170 7.90 23.96 22.24
N GLY A 171 8.13 22.61 22.20
CA GLY A 171 9.47 22.04 22.06
C GLY A 171 10.25 21.85 23.35
N ASP A 172 9.67 22.16 24.51
CA ASP A 172 10.33 21.92 25.81
C ASP A 172 10.39 20.43 26.12
N VAL A 173 11.51 19.95 26.60
CA VAL A 173 11.78 18.56 26.94
C VAL A 173 11.77 18.32 28.41
N PHE A 174 10.95 17.39 28.87
CA PHE A 174 10.85 16.95 30.25
C PHE A 174 11.31 15.50 30.38
N ASN A 175 12.25 15.22 31.26
CA ASN A 175 12.67 13.89 31.60
C ASN A 175 12.02 13.49 32.94
N VAL A 176 11.10 12.54 32.89
CA VAL A 176 10.44 11.99 34.06
C VAL A 176 11.12 10.69 34.45
N GLY A 177 11.84 10.67 35.53
CA GLY A 177 12.43 9.46 36.10
C GLY A 177 11.32 8.52 36.56
N LEU A 178 11.38 7.26 36.09
CA LEU A 178 10.45 6.20 36.49
C LEU A 178 11.15 5.39 37.61
N SER A 179 10.57 5.37 38.79
CA SER A 179 11.09 4.65 39.93
C SER A 179 10.04 3.68 40.44
N THR A 180 10.49 2.50 40.84
CA THR A 180 9.67 1.50 41.53
C THR A 180 9.55 1.79 43.02
N GLY A 181 10.05 2.96 43.46
CA GLY A 181 10.03 3.35 44.88
C GLY A 181 8.63 3.65 45.41
N GLU A 182 8.36 3.22 46.62
CA GLU A 182 7.16 3.57 47.36
C GLU A 182 7.00 5.10 47.41
N PRO A 183 5.77 5.64 47.27
CA PRO A 183 5.57 7.06 47.40
C PRO A 183 6.03 7.50 48.81
N PRO A 184 6.67 8.65 48.94
CA PRO A 184 7.03 9.19 50.25
C PRO A 184 5.76 9.34 51.07
N ALA A 185 5.84 8.84 52.32
CA ALA A 185 4.76 8.89 53.31
C ALA A 185 4.38 10.35 53.67
#